data_3e295e3127efa0dab9476a37fefadbe3
#
_entry.id   3e295e3127efa0dab9476a37fefadbe3
#
_cell.length_a   1.000
_cell.length_b   1.000
_cell.length_c   1.000
_cell.angle_alpha   90.00
_cell.angle_beta   90.00
_cell.angle_gamma   90.00
#
_symmetry.space_group_name_H-M   'P 1'
#
loop_
_entity.id
_entity.type
_entity.pdbx_description
1 polymer ?
#
loop_
_entity_poly.entity_id
_entity_poly.type
_entity_poly.pdbx_seq_one_letter_code
_entity_poly.pdbx_strand_id
1 'polypeptide(L)'
;MRARALLPALLCALVLALPSSAAAAERPAPPNDPYYGEQWALRSEATNGIDLLETWRFGQGSGVVVAVLDTGITTHQEFDGRVLPGYDFISDAVRAGDGDGRDSDPSDPGDWVSTTDISAQTYGPNCTETSDSSWHGTHVAGTILAAANNGVGVAGVAPLAPLLPVRVIGHCGGSVTDLIDAMRWAGGLSLPGVPENPTPATIINISLVVERSCSAAMQAAVDELSARGVVIVTAVGNESLDASRFAPANCFGTLTVGATTLAGDRASYSNYGSAVDLSAPGGAATRSGGILSTYNEGRTAPTGSAYGTASGTSMAAPHASGILAAVLAAEPDLPRSDLFTLLFANLAPFPAGSSCAQTPGLCGGGIINGARLYAAFAARTAPLLTQSAPTELAIGASAPVSATVDGSAAALTLTTPTICSYSGGSVTAIASGSCILQATRPGSATVQPVDLRITITVPGNVPTLSLTLPARLKVSRRITPTVSTSSDGVATVTSRTPKVCVVGANGRLRAIASGTCKVRVELPATAQFAARRITVSVRATR
;
A
#
# COMPACT_ATOMS: atom_id res chain seq x y z
N MET A 1 -30.11 57.53 -25.75
CA MET A 1 -29.96 56.10 -26.15
C MET A 1 -28.48 55.80 -26.23
N ARG A 2 -27.92 55.15 -25.25
CA ARG A 2 -26.53 54.66 -25.27
C ARG A 2 -26.58 53.11 -25.21
N ALA A 3 -26.22 52.51 -26.34
CA ALA A 3 -26.11 51.06 -26.46
C ALA A 3 -24.91 50.55 -25.63
N ARG A 4 -25.15 49.64 -24.71
CA ARG A 4 -24.10 48.87 -24.03
C ARG A 4 -23.76 47.67 -24.91
N ALA A 5 -22.55 47.62 -25.44
CA ALA A 5 -22.00 46.46 -26.13
C ALA A 5 -21.69 45.39 -25.09
N LEU A 6 -22.30 44.21 -25.21
CA LEU A 6 -21.92 42.99 -24.55
C LEU A 6 -20.70 42.41 -25.27
N LEU A 7 -19.55 42.40 -24.60
CA LEU A 7 -18.40 41.61 -25.05
C LEU A 7 -18.72 40.11 -24.81
N PRO A 8 -18.52 39.22 -25.78
CA PRO A 8 -18.57 37.80 -25.53
C PRO A 8 -17.32 37.38 -24.75
N ALA A 9 -17.53 36.66 -23.64
CA ALA A 9 -16.46 36.00 -22.93
C ALA A 9 -15.84 34.90 -23.81
N LEU A 10 -14.60 35.13 -24.24
CA LEU A 10 -13.81 34.14 -24.97
C LEU A 10 -13.46 32.99 -24.03
N LEU A 11 -14.11 31.84 -24.21
CA LEU A 11 -13.70 30.60 -23.56
C LEU A 11 -12.32 30.19 -24.12
N CYS A 12 -11.26 30.47 -23.39
CA CYS A 12 -9.94 29.97 -23.71
C CYS A 12 -9.83 28.53 -23.21
N ALA A 13 -10.01 27.55 -24.11
CA ALA A 13 -9.67 26.17 -23.83
C ALA A 13 -8.14 26.08 -23.67
N LEU A 14 -7.66 26.10 -22.43
CA LEU A 14 -6.26 25.91 -22.12
C LEU A 14 -5.96 24.41 -22.20
N VAL A 15 -5.42 23.96 -23.31
CA VAL A 15 -4.80 22.65 -23.44
C VAL A 15 -3.50 22.70 -22.64
N LEU A 16 -3.59 22.43 -21.34
CA LEU A 16 -2.41 22.16 -20.51
C LEU A 16 -1.92 20.75 -20.86
N ALA A 17 -1.11 20.61 -21.89
CA ALA A 17 -0.19 19.49 -21.98
C ALA A 17 0.82 19.67 -20.84
N LEU A 18 0.46 19.22 -19.64
CA LEU A 18 1.44 18.99 -18.60
C LEU A 18 2.35 17.88 -19.11
N PRO A 19 3.67 18.09 -19.24
CA PRO A 19 4.56 16.96 -19.42
C PRO A 19 4.52 16.20 -18.08
N SER A 20 3.70 15.16 -18.01
CA SER A 20 3.86 14.11 -17.03
C SER A 20 5.08 13.28 -17.48
N SER A 21 6.25 13.87 -17.42
CA SER A 21 7.43 13.10 -17.18
C SER A 21 7.33 12.72 -15.70
N ALA A 22 6.75 11.58 -15.39
CA ALA A 22 7.16 10.84 -14.22
C ALA A 22 8.69 10.74 -14.39
N ALA A 23 9.43 11.62 -13.73
CA ALA A 23 10.88 11.52 -13.70
C ALA A 23 11.14 10.09 -13.24
N ALA A 24 11.78 9.28 -14.11
CA ALA A 24 12.07 7.90 -13.80
C ALA A 24 12.74 7.90 -12.43
N ALA A 25 12.13 7.25 -11.44
CA ALA A 25 12.64 7.27 -10.08
C ALA A 25 14.12 6.88 -10.13
N GLU A 26 14.96 7.65 -9.46
CA GLU A 26 16.39 7.38 -9.43
C GLU A 26 16.64 5.98 -8.85
N ARG A 27 17.61 5.26 -9.41
CA ARG A 27 17.98 3.94 -8.90
C ARG A 27 18.43 4.06 -7.45
N PRO A 28 17.80 3.38 -6.48
CA PRO A 28 18.20 3.44 -5.09
C PRO A 28 19.64 2.97 -4.88
N ALA A 29 20.29 3.50 -3.83
CA ALA A 29 21.58 2.98 -3.39
C ALA A 29 21.43 1.56 -2.83
N PRO A 30 22.49 0.72 -2.91
CA PRO A 30 22.49 -0.57 -2.22
C PRO A 30 22.22 -0.42 -0.72
N PRO A 31 21.50 -1.39 -0.11
CA PRO A 31 21.28 -1.42 1.33
C PRO A 31 22.61 -1.42 2.12
N ASN A 32 22.58 -0.83 3.32
CA ASN A 32 23.73 -0.80 4.22
C ASN A 32 23.78 -2.01 5.17
N ASP A 33 22.92 -2.99 4.94
CA ASP A 33 22.76 -4.18 5.78
C ASP A 33 23.98 -5.09 5.59
N PRO A 34 24.64 -5.54 6.68
CA PRO A 34 25.96 -6.19 6.63
C PRO A 34 26.02 -7.40 5.72
N TYR A 35 24.95 -8.20 5.66
CA TYR A 35 24.91 -9.43 4.86
C TYR A 35 24.31 -9.26 3.47
N TYR A 36 23.92 -8.04 3.05
CA TYR A 36 23.39 -7.81 1.70
C TYR A 36 24.37 -8.29 0.62
N GLY A 37 25.69 -8.13 0.86
CA GLY A 37 26.73 -8.64 -0.04
C GLY A 37 26.70 -10.16 -0.26
N GLU A 38 26.10 -10.94 0.65
CA GLU A 38 25.97 -12.40 0.58
C GLU A 38 24.64 -12.82 -0.04
N GLN A 39 23.64 -11.92 -0.11
CA GLN A 39 22.32 -12.17 -0.70
C GLN A 39 22.38 -12.13 -2.24
N TRP A 40 22.98 -13.14 -2.86
CA TRP A 40 23.16 -13.21 -4.31
C TRP A 40 21.82 -13.10 -5.08
N ALA A 41 20.75 -13.64 -4.53
CA ALA A 41 19.42 -13.63 -5.11
C ALA A 41 18.87 -12.22 -5.38
N LEU A 42 19.30 -11.23 -4.59
CA LEU A 42 18.85 -9.84 -4.70
C LEU A 42 19.63 -9.02 -5.75
N ARG A 43 20.70 -9.58 -6.31
CA ARG A 43 21.57 -8.91 -7.28
C ARG A 43 20.91 -8.82 -8.66
N SER A 44 21.63 -8.27 -9.63
CA SER A 44 21.15 -8.03 -10.98
C SER A 44 20.91 -9.31 -11.78
N GLU A 45 20.20 -9.17 -12.90
CA GLU A 45 19.98 -10.26 -13.88
C GLU A 45 21.28 -10.91 -14.36
N ALA A 46 22.37 -10.17 -14.48
CA ALA A 46 23.67 -10.73 -14.86
C ALA A 46 24.18 -11.83 -13.92
N THR A 47 23.65 -11.89 -12.70
CA THR A 47 23.92 -12.94 -11.71
C THR A 47 22.71 -13.85 -11.46
N ASN A 48 21.72 -13.83 -12.37
CA ASN A 48 20.46 -14.54 -12.28
C ASN A 48 19.65 -14.21 -11.00
N GLY A 49 19.88 -13.02 -10.43
CA GLY A 49 19.12 -12.48 -9.31
C GLY A 49 17.91 -11.67 -9.78
N ILE A 50 17.11 -11.23 -8.82
CA ILE A 50 15.84 -10.52 -9.06
C ILE A 50 15.99 -9.03 -9.38
N ASP A 51 17.20 -8.44 -9.24
CA ASP A 51 17.50 -7.00 -9.34
C ASP A 51 16.70 -6.13 -8.34
N LEU A 52 17.06 -6.28 -7.06
CA LEU A 52 16.39 -5.58 -5.95
C LEU A 52 16.34 -4.07 -6.14
N LEU A 53 17.45 -3.44 -6.58
CA LEU A 53 17.52 -1.98 -6.69
C LEU A 53 16.59 -1.44 -7.76
N GLU A 54 16.39 -2.16 -8.85
CA GLU A 54 15.39 -1.80 -9.85
C GLU A 54 13.96 -2.12 -9.36
N THR A 55 13.77 -3.20 -8.58
CA THR A 55 12.50 -3.49 -7.91
C THR A 55 12.09 -2.32 -6.99
N TRP A 56 13.01 -1.75 -6.23
CA TRP A 56 12.71 -0.64 -5.33
C TRP A 56 12.37 0.69 -6.01
N ARG A 57 12.53 0.79 -7.31
CA ARG A 57 12.00 1.93 -8.09
C ARG A 57 10.46 1.94 -8.17
N PHE A 58 9.80 0.79 -8.01
CA PHE A 58 8.35 0.75 -7.77
C PHE A 58 8.00 1.30 -6.39
N GLY A 59 8.78 0.94 -5.40
CA GLY A 59 8.55 1.16 -3.99
C GLY A 59 9.11 -0.02 -3.18
N GLN A 60 8.84 -0.01 -1.88
CA GLN A 60 9.34 -1.02 -0.95
C GLN A 60 8.21 -1.80 -0.26
N GLY A 61 7.04 -1.89 -0.89
CA GLY A 61 5.90 -2.67 -0.40
C GLY A 61 5.00 -1.96 0.61
N SER A 62 5.19 -0.66 0.86
CA SER A 62 4.38 0.10 1.84
C SER A 62 2.88 0.00 1.54
N GLY A 63 2.08 -0.35 2.55
CA GLY A 63 0.63 -0.48 2.44
C GLY A 63 0.12 -1.79 1.82
N VAL A 64 1.01 -2.66 1.33
CA VAL A 64 0.65 -3.97 0.76
C VAL A 64 0.85 -5.05 1.81
N VAL A 65 -0.22 -5.52 2.41
CA VAL A 65 -0.19 -6.60 3.40
C VAL A 65 0.17 -7.92 2.72
N VAL A 66 1.26 -8.56 3.21
CA VAL A 66 1.68 -9.89 2.76
C VAL A 66 1.43 -10.90 3.88
N ALA A 67 0.53 -11.86 3.64
CA ALA A 67 0.35 -13.01 4.53
C ALA A 67 1.38 -14.08 4.21
N VAL A 68 2.01 -14.63 5.25
CA VAL A 68 2.90 -15.79 5.17
C VAL A 68 2.22 -16.95 5.89
N LEU A 69 1.72 -17.93 5.10
CA LEU A 69 1.10 -19.16 5.60
C LEU A 69 2.18 -20.22 5.75
N ASP A 70 2.64 -20.44 6.99
CA ASP A 70 3.87 -21.22 7.24
C ASP A 70 3.91 -21.79 8.68
N THR A 71 5.10 -22.01 9.25
CA THR A 71 5.30 -22.50 10.65
C THR A 71 4.98 -21.44 11.71
N GLY A 72 4.57 -20.25 11.32
CA GLY A 72 4.46 -19.08 12.20
C GLY A 72 5.69 -18.19 12.09
N ILE A 73 5.92 -17.35 13.11
CA ILE A 73 7.03 -16.41 13.13
C ILE A 73 7.68 -16.33 14.52
N THR A 74 8.99 -16.23 14.56
CA THR A 74 9.71 -15.87 15.81
C THR A 74 9.91 -14.37 15.91
N THR A 75 10.03 -13.85 17.13
CA THR A 75 10.46 -12.45 17.35
C THR A 75 11.82 -12.24 16.71
N HIS A 76 11.92 -11.23 15.83
CA HIS A 76 13.15 -10.89 15.14
C HIS A 76 13.20 -9.39 14.85
N GLN A 77 14.36 -8.75 15.13
CA GLN A 77 14.54 -7.31 14.98
C GLN A 77 14.28 -6.80 13.56
N GLU A 78 14.43 -7.66 12.54
CA GLU A 78 14.14 -7.33 11.14
C GLU A 78 12.64 -7.16 10.85
N PHE A 79 11.76 -7.47 11.79
CA PHE A 79 10.32 -7.35 11.64
C PHE A 79 9.70 -6.26 12.50
N ASP A 80 10.48 -5.58 13.33
CA ASP A 80 10.00 -4.62 14.31
C ASP A 80 9.04 -3.59 13.72
N GLY A 81 7.86 -3.46 14.36
CA GLY A 81 6.82 -2.50 14.00
C GLY A 81 6.02 -2.84 12.73
N ARG A 82 6.24 -4.02 12.10
CA ARG A 82 5.56 -4.41 10.85
C ARG A 82 4.80 -5.71 10.92
N VAL A 83 4.84 -6.41 12.05
CA VAL A 83 4.06 -7.63 12.28
C VAL A 83 2.64 -7.23 12.69
N LEU A 84 1.67 -7.68 11.92
CA LEU A 84 0.24 -7.51 12.19
C LEU A 84 -0.29 -8.63 13.09
N PRO A 85 -1.43 -8.45 13.76
CA PRO A 85 -2.10 -9.53 14.46
C PRO A 85 -2.41 -10.67 13.50
N GLY A 86 -1.79 -11.81 13.71
CA GLY A 86 -1.96 -13.04 12.92
C GLY A 86 -2.89 -14.04 13.59
N TYR A 87 -2.80 -15.31 13.17
CA TYR A 87 -3.62 -16.38 13.72
C TYR A 87 -2.95 -17.75 13.53
N ASP A 88 -3.10 -18.66 14.51
CA ASP A 88 -2.76 -20.07 14.38
C ASP A 88 -3.98 -20.86 13.92
N PHE A 89 -3.84 -21.54 12.77
CA PHE A 89 -4.87 -22.39 12.20
C PHE A 89 -4.68 -23.88 12.48
N ILE A 90 -3.63 -24.28 13.21
CA ILE A 90 -3.37 -25.69 13.50
C ILE A 90 -4.45 -26.20 14.46
N SER A 91 -5.36 -27.03 13.96
CA SER A 91 -6.47 -27.55 14.75
C SER A 91 -6.09 -28.69 15.70
N ASP A 92 -4.96 -29.35 15.46
CA ASP A 92 -4.42 -30.45 16.28
C ASP A 92 -3.44 -29.87 17.32
N ALA A 93 -3.88 -29.75 18.57
CA ALA A 93 -3.09 -29.18 19.66
C ALA A 93 -1.76 -29.92 19.93
N VAL A 94 -1.67 -31.21 19.60
CA VAL A 94 -0.42 -31.95 19.74
C VAL A 94 0.59 -31.53 18.67
N ARG A 95 0.12 -31.29 17.45
CA ARG A 95 0.96 -30.79 16.35
C ARG A 95 1.27 -29.28 16.50
N ALA A 96 0.35 -28.52 17.05
CA ALA A 96 0.59 -27.10 17.34
C ALA A 96 1.77 -26.94 18.31
N GLY A 97 1.80 -27.74 19.39
CA GLY A 97 2.95 -27.80 20.32
C GLY A 97 3.07 -26.57 21.24
N ASP A 98 2.07 -25.69 21.26
CA ASP A 98 1.97 -24.48 22.08
C ASP A 98 1.00 -24.61 23.26
N GLY A 99 0.24 -25.71 23.32
CA GLY A 99 -0.62 -26.07 24.43
C GLY A 99 -2.11 -26.11 24.09
N ASP A 100 -2.52 -25.58 22.97
CA ASP A 100 -3.89 -25.61 22.47
C ASP A 100 -3.96 -25.82 20.95
N GLY A 101 -5.10 -25.52 20.34
CA GLY A 101 -5.30 -25.61 18.91
C GLY A 101 -5.36 -24.24 18.28
N ARG A 102 -6.34 -24.01 17.41
CA ARG A 102 -6.49 -22.72 16.71
C ARG A 102 -6.70 -21.56 17.68
N ASP A 103 -5.84 -20.54 17.60
CA ASP A 103 -5.93 -19.35 18.41
C ASP A 103 -5.37 -18.08 17.72
N SER A 104 -5.22 -16.98 18.45
CA SER A 104 -4.75 -15.69 17.93
C SER A 104 -3.24 -15.48 18.07
N ASP A 105 -2.46 -16.47 18.46
CA ASP A 105 -1.00 -16.41 18.57
C ASP A 105 -0.32 -17.12 17.38
N PRO A 106 0.17 -16.40 16.36
CA PRO A 106 0.85 -16.99 15.23
C PRO A 106 2.34 -17.27 15.48
N SER A 107 2.80 -17.21 16.72
CA SER A 107 4.19 -17.46 17.09
C SER A 107 4.62 -18.87 16.73
N ASP A 108 5.86 -19.04 16.31
CA ASP A 108 6.47 -20.33 16.04
C ASP A 108 7.14 -20.89 17.31
N PRO A 109 6.59 -21.88 18.01
CA PRO A 109 7.19 -22.49 19.20
C PRO A 109 8.31 -23.46 18.84
N GLY A 110 8.45 -23.78 17.55
CA GLY A 110 9.31 -24.81 16.97
C GLY A 110 8.52 -26.00 16.42
N ASP A 111 9.04 -26.60 15.37
CA ASP A 111 8.43 -27.72 14.65
C ASP A 111 9.33 -29.00 14.69
N TRP A 112 10.24 -29.06 15.66
CA TRP A 112 11.20 -30.17 15.86
C TRP A 112 10.50 -31.51 16.12
N VAL A 113 11.21 -32.60 15.78
CA VAL A 113 10.74 -33.98 16.03
C VAL A 113 11.86 -34.78 16.66
N SER A 114 11.60 -35.41 17.81
CA SER A 114 12.56 -36.25 18.51
C SER A 114 12.40 -37.73 18.18
N THR A 115 13.41 -38.53 18.54
CA THR A 115 13.33 -40.00 18.46
C THR A 115 12.23 -40.60 19.36
N THR A 116 11.92 -39.92 20.47
CA THR A 116 10.83 -40.29 21.36
C THR A 116 9.49 -40.10 20.67
N ASP A 117 9.30 -39.00 19.97
CA ASP A 117 8.06 -38.69 19.23
C ASP A 117 7.79 -39.73 18.14
N ILE A 118 8.84 -40.10 17.39
CA ILE A 118 8.74 -41.16 16.37
C ILE A 118 8.36 -42.48 17.00
N SER A 119 9.05 -42.89 18.09
CA SER A 119 8.82 -44.16 18.77
C SER A 119 7.42 -44.24 19.38
N ALA A 120 6.90 -43.14 19.90
CA ALA A 120 5.57 -43.04 20.46
C ALA A 120 4.48 -42.78 19.40
N GLN A 121 4.85 -42.52 18.15
CA GLN A 121 3.96 -42.06 17.08
C GLN A 121 3.14 -40.80 17.47
N THR A 122 3.77 -39.88 18.21
CA THR A 122 3.13 -38.69 18.76
C THR A 122 2.38 -37.90 17.68
N TYR A 123 2.99 -37.78 16.51
CA TYR A 123 2.43 -37.02 15.36
C TYR A 123 1.87 -37.94 14.26
N GLY A 124 1.66 -39.23 14.58
CA GLY A 124 1.10 -40.24 13.69
C GLY A 124 2.15 -41.01 12.88
N PRO A 125 1.71 -42.05 12.13
CA PRO A 125 2.60 -43.05 11.52
C PRO A 125 3.46 -42.52 10.37
N ASN A 126 3.11 -41.41 9.80
CA ASN A 126 3.85 -40.78 8.69
C ASN A 126 4.99 -39.87 9.17
N CYS A 127 5.10 -39.61 10.47
CA CYS A 127 6.20 -38.86 11.07
C CYS A 127 7.35 -39.82 11.38
N THR A 128 8.33 -39.93 10.50
CA THR A 128 9.36 -40.97 10.52
C THR A 128 10.79 -40.43 10.68
N GLU A 129 10.99 -39.13 10.61
CA GLU A 129 12.32 -38.53 10.66
C GLU A 129 12.45 -37.53 11.82
N THR A 130 13.60 -37.51 12.46
CA THR A 130 13.93 -36.53 13.48
C THR A 130 14.38 -35.21 12.81
N SER A 131 14.02 -34.09 13.40
CA SER A 131 14.46 -32.77 12.93
C SER A 131 14.66 -31.80 14.09
N ASP A 132 15.57 -30.88 13.93
CA ASP A 132 15.56 -29.61 14.68
C ASP A 132 14.44 -28.73 14.13
N SER A 133 14.05 -27.68 14.87
CA SER A 133 13.10 -26.67 14.39
C SER A 133 13.60 -25.98 13.14
N SER A 134 12.71 -25.85 12.17
CA SER A 134 13.05 -25.34 10.83
C SER A 134 13.11 -23.82 10.78
N TRP A 135 12.34 -23.12 11.64
CA TRP A 135 12.12 -21.67 11.59
C TRP A 135 11.74 -21.17 10.21
N HIS A 136 11.05 -22.01 9.47
CA HIS A 136 10.79 -21.86 8.05
C HIS A 136 9.99 -20.59 7.75
N GLY A 137 8.90 -20.34 8.48
CA GLY A 137 8.10 -19.12 8.31
C GLY A 137 8.88 -17.84 8.60
N THR A 138 9.78 -17.87 9.60
CA THR A 138 10.70 -16.74 9.89
C THR A 138 11.64 -16.48 8.72
N HIS A 139 12.19 -17.54 8.09
CA HIS A 139 13.08 -17.40 6.94
C HIS A 139 12.34 -16.89 5.69
N VAL A 140 11.16 -17.41 5.41
CA VAL A 140 10.28 -16.98 4.31
C VAL A 140 9.88 -15.51 4.48
N ALA A 141 9.44 -15.12 5.69
CA ALA A 141 9.07 -13.75 5.98
C ALA A 141 10.24 -12.78 5.79
N GLY A 142 11.44 -13.12 6.25
CA GLY A 142 12.63 -12.28 6.06
C GLY A 142 13.02 -12.10 4.60
N THR A 143 12.89 -13.14 3.78
CA THR A 143 13.13 -13.02 2.33
C THR A 143 12.19 -11.98 1.70
N ILE A 144 10.91 -11.92 2.13
CA ILE A 144 9.96 -10.92 1.64
C ILE A 144 10.28 -9.53 2.20
N LEU A 145 10.42 -9.40 3.54
CA LEU A 145 10.25 -8.12 4.21
C LEU A 145 11.23 -7.84 5.38
N ALA A 146 12.37 -8.53 5.48
CA ALA A 146 13.40 -8.08 6.42
C ALA A 146 13.66 -6.58 6.24
N ALA A 147 13.85 -5.85 7.35
CA ALA A 147 14.11 -4.41 7.29
C ALA A 147 15.37 -4.14 6.47
N ALA A 148 15.38 -3.07 5.71
CA ALA A 148 16.54 -2.69 4.92
C ALA A 148 17.04 -1.31 5.31
N ASN A 149 18.31 -1.05 5.13
CA ASN A 149 18.98 0.19 5.50
C ASN A 149 18.95 0.48 7.01
N ASN A 150 18.85 -0.55 7.84
CA ASN A 150 18.90 -0.44 9.29
C ASN A 150 20.31 -0.71 9.88
N GLY A 151 21.30 -1.09 9.02
CA GLY A 151 22.66 -1.42 9.41
C GLY A 151 22.78 -2.78 10.12
N VAL A 152 21.77 -3.64 9.98
CA VAL A 152 21.68 -4.95 10.65
C VAL A 152 21.35 -6.03 9.61
N GLY A 153 21.92 -7.21 9.74
CA GLY A 153 21.56 -8.44 9.05
C GLY A 153 21.40 -8.37 7.54
N VAL A 154 20.19 -8.58 7.06
CA VAL A 154 19.82 -8.82 5.66
C VAL A 154 18.76 -7.84 5.17
N ALA A 155 18.61 -7.69 3.85
CA ALA A 155 17.51 -6.93 3.26
C ALA A 155 16.41 -7.87 2.73
N GLY A 156 15.16 -7.51 2.96
CA GLY A 156 14.00 -8.10 2.30
C GLY A 156 13.72 -7.48 0.94
N VAL A 157 12.92 -8.15 0.10
CA VAL A 157 12.53 -7.62 -1.22
C VAL A 157 11.58 -6.43 -1.10
N ALA A 158 10.67 -6.45 -0.14
CA ALA A 158 9.68 -5.42 0.15
C ALA A 158 9.74 -5.00 1.64
N PRO A 159 10.80 -4.30 2.07
CA PRO A 159 11.10 -4.08 3.48
C PRO A 159 10.11 -3.16 4.22
N LEU A 160 9.17 -2.52 3.54
CA LEU A 160 8.13 -1.70 4.15
C LEU A 160 6.75 -2.38 4.11
N ALA A 161 6.64 -3.61 3.61
CA ALA A 161 5.39 -4.35 3.60
C ALA A 161 5.01 -4.79 5.03
N PRO A 162 3.74 -4.63 5.46
CA PRO A 162 3.24 -5.24 6.67
C PRO A 162 3.15 -6.78 6.53
N LEU A 163 3.61 -7.51 7.55
CA LEU A 163 3.55 -8.96 7.64
C LEU A 163 2.28 -9.40 8.38
N LEU A 164 1.48 -10.24 7.76
CA LEU A 164 0.40 -10.99 8.40
C LEU A 164 0.87 -12.45 8.60
N PRO A 165 1.37 -12.83 9.78
CA PRO A 165 1.78 -14.20 10.04
C PRO A 165 0.56 -15.11 10.25
N VAL A 166 0.53 -16.25 9.57
CA VAL A 166 -0.55 -17.23 9.68
C VAL A 166 0.07 -18.60 9.83
N ARG A 167 -0.07 -19.18 11.00
CA ARG A 167 0.53 -20.47 11.30
C ARG A 167 -0.36 -21.62 10.82
N VAL A 168 0.19 -22.52 10.03
CA VAL A 168 -0.50 -23.68 9.44
C VAL A 168 0.34 -24.96 9.51
N ILE A 169 1.61 -24.86 9.89
CA ILE A 169 2.56 -25.97 10.02
C ILE A 169 3.06 -26.03 11.46
N GLY A 170 2.93 -27.18 12.07
CA GLY A 170 3.52 -27.52 13.36
C GLY A 170 4.40 -28.76 13.24
N HIS A 171 4.58 -29.49 14.35
CA HIS A 171 5.37 -30.70 14.37
C HIS A 171 4.90 -31.68 13.30
N CYS A 172 5.84 -32.12 12.45
CA CYS A 172 5.57 -33.07 11.37
C CYS A 172 4.47 -32.65 10.38
N GLY A 173 4.35 -31.33 10.09
CA GLY A 173 3.49 -30.77 9.04
C GLY A 173 2.15 -30.23 9.54
N GLY A 174 1.22 -30.04 8.62
CA GLY A 174 -0.10 -29.45 8.86
C GLY A 174 -1.23 -30.15 8.14
N SER A 175 -2.46 -29.64 8.26
CA SER A 175 -3.63 -30.18 7.59
C SER A 175 -4.06 -29.33 6.39
N VAL A 176 -4.58 -29.99 5.36
CA VAL A 176 -5.10 -29.29 4.17
C VAL A 176 -6.34 -28.47 4.50
N THR A 177 -7.15 -28.90 5.46
CA THR A 177 -8.33 -28.14 5.90
C THR A 177 -7.92 -26.86 6.59
N ASP A 178 -6.92 -26.93 7.48
CA ASP A 178 -6.39 -25.77 8.17
C ASP A 178 -5.77 -24.77 7.17
N LEU A 179 -5.04 -25.26 6.16
CA LEU A 179 -4.50 -24.41 5.09
C LEU A 179 -5.61 -23.70 4.31
N ILE A 180 -6.71 -24.39 3.93
CA ILE A 180 -7.83 -23.79 3.20
C ILE A 180 -8.51 -22.70 4.04
N ASP A 181 -8.74 -22.96 5.31
CA ASP A 181 -9.31 -21.98 6.24
C ASP A 181 -8.38 -20.78 6.41
N ALA A 182 -7.09 -21.02 6.62
CA ALA A 182 -6.05 -19.98 6.72
C ALA A 182 -5.99 -19.10 5.47
N MET A 183 -6.03 -19.68 4.27
CA MET A 183 -6.09 -18.91 3.01
C MET A 183 -7.29 -17.98 2.98
N ARG A 184 -8.49 -18.50 3.29
CA ARG A 184 -9.73 -17.72 3.32
C ARG A 184 -9.66 -16.56 4.31
N TRP A 185 -9.24 -16.87 5.54
CA TRP A 185 -9.12 -15.87 6.61
C TRP A 185 -8.08 -14.79 6.26
N ALA A 186 -6.91 -15.20 5.78
CA ALA A 186 -5.86 -14.26 5.38
C ALA A 186 -6.35 -13.26 4.32
N GLY A 187 -7.17 -13.70 3.36
CA GLY A 187 -7.77 -12.86 2.34
C GLY A 187 -9.06 -12.14 2.76
N GLY A 188 -9.41 -12.17 4.04
CA GLY A 188 -10.54 -11.41 4.61
C GLY A 188 -11.92 -12.06 4.43
N LEU A 189 -11.98 -13.38 4.27
CA LEU A 189 -13.22 -14.14 4.29
C LEU A 189 -13.54 -14.58 5.73
N SER A 190 -14.79 -14.38 6.14
CA SER A 190 -15.24 -14.77 7.48
C SER A 190 -15.35 -16.30 7.60
N LEU A 191 -14.89 -16.85 8.72
CA LEU A 191 -14.96 -18.25 9.06
C LEU A 191 -15.75 -18.48 10.35
N PRO A 192 -16.60 -19.51 10.43
CA PRO A 192 -17.32 -19.82 11.67
C PRO A 192 -16.35 -20.13 12.82
N GLY A 193 -16.52 -19.45 13.94
CA GLY A 193 -15.73 -19.69 15.16
C GLY A 193 -14.32 -19.07 15.16
N VAL A 194 -13.94 -18.35 14.11
CA VAL A 194 -12.66 -17.63 14.01
C VAL A 194 -12.94 -16.13 13.99
N PRO A 195 -12.22 -15.29 14.75
CA PRO A 195 -12.33 -13.83 14.67
C PRO A 195 -12.09 -13.33 13.24
N GLU A 196 -12.77 -12.24 12.85
CA GLU A 196 -12.51 -11.63 11.54
C GLU A 196 -11.09 -11.09 11.45
N ASN A 197 -10.48 -11.21 10.28
CA ASN A 197 -9.18 -10.61 10.00
C ASN A 197 -9.33 -9.09 9.81
N PRO A 198 -8.78 -8.24 10.70
CA PRO A 198 -8.89 -6.79 10.56
C PRO A 198 -7.99 -6.21 9.47
N THR A 199 -7.03 -6.99 8.96
CA THR A 199 -6.00 -6.56 7.99
C THR A 199 -5.85 -7.57 6.86
N PRO A 200 -6.87 -7.71 5.97
CA PRO A 200 -6.82 -8.68 4.88
C PRO A 200 -5.60 -8.49 3.98
N ALA A 201 -4.98 -9.60 3.62
CA ALA A 201 -3.79 -9.61 2.79
C ALA A 201 -4.11 -9.32 1.31
N THR A 202 -3.26 -8.51 0.68
CA THR A 202 -3.23 -8.33 -0.78
C THR A 202 -2.50 -9.48 -1.47
N ILE A 203 -1.47 -10.03 -0.79
CA ILE A 203 -0.66 -11.14 -1.28
C ILE A 203 -0.65 -12.23 -0.20
N ILE A 204 -0.87 -13.47 -0.60
CA ILE A 204 -0.74 -14.65 0.25
C ILE A 204 0.43 -15.48 -0.29
N ASN A 205 1.50 -15.61 0.50
CA ASN A 205 2.63 -16.47 0.21
C ASN A 205 2.45 -17.83 0.89
N ILE A 206 2.48 -18.90 0.10
CA ILE A 206 2.36 -20.29 0.56
C ILE A 206 3.61 -21.05 0.15
N SER A 207 4.57 -21.15 1.06
CA SER A 207 5.84 -21.83 0.82
C SER A 207 5.80 -23.31 1.18
N LEU A 208 4.67 -23.98 0.90
CA LEU A 208 4.41 -25.36 1.21
C LEU A 208 3.53 -26.03 0.14
N VAL A 209 3.65 -27.34 0.00
CA VAL A 209 2.83 -28.16 -0.89
C VAL A 209 2.49 -29.49 -0.26
N VAL A 210 1.47 -30.15 -0.79
CA VAL A 210 1.12 -31.55 -0.47
C VAL A 210 0.91 -32.32 -1.77
N GLU A 211 1.46 -33.53 -1.84
CA GLU A 211 1.30 -34.38 -3.03
C GLU A 211 -0.15 -34.87 -3.14
N ARG A 212 -0.92 -34.16 -3.91
CA ARG A 212 -2.30 -34.48 -4.27
C ARG A 212 -2.81 -33.55 -5.37
N SER A 213 -3.90 -33.92 -6.02
CA SER A 213 -4.64 -33.01 -6.92
C SER A 213 -5.30 -31.89 -6.13
N CYS A 214 -5.46 -30.73 -6.75
CA CYS A 214 -6.24 -29.62 -6.20
C CYS A 214 -7.67 -30.08 -5.90
N SER A 215 -8.08 -30.04 -4.65
CA SER A 215 -9.44 -30.41 -4.26
C SER A 215 -10.43 -29.30 -4.64
N ALA A 216 -11.71 -29.67 -4.83
CA ALA A 216 -12.75 -28.67 -5.12
C ALA A 216 -12.84 -27.57 -4.03
N ALA A 217 -12.61 -27.92 -2.75
CA ALA A 217 -12.62 -26.95 -1.66
C ALA A 217 -11.43 -25.98 -1.73
N MET A 218 -10.24 -26.47 -2.10
CA MET A 218 -9.06 -25.62 -2.28
C MET A 218 -9.19 -24.73 -3.50
N GLN A 219 -9.70 -25.26 -4.63
CA GLN A 219 -9.97 -24.46 -5.82
C GLN A 219 -11.01 -23.36 -5.54
N ALA A 220 -12.08 -23.69 -4.80
CA ALA A 220 -13.07 -22.68 -4.42
C ALA A 220 -12.46 -21.56 -3.58
N ALA A 221 -11.55 -21.86 -2.65
CA ALA A 221 -10.84 -20.84 -1.88
C ALA A 221 -9.95 -19.96 -2.78
N VAL A 222 -9.23 -20.56 -3.73
CA VAL A 222 -8.44 -19.80 -4.72
C VAL A 222 -9.33 -18.89 -5.58
N ASP A 223 -10.48 -19.37 -6.04
CA ASP A 223 -11.42 -18.61 -6.87
C ASP A 223 -12.03 -17.44 -6.09
N GLU A 224 -12.48 -17.67 -4.86
CA GLU A 224 -13.03 -16.64 -3.95
C GLU A 224 -12.02 -15.52 -3.69
N LEU A 225 -10.78 -15.87 -3.41
CA LEU A 225 -9.68 -14.92 -3.15
C LEU A 225 -9.27 -14.17 -4.42
N SER A 226 -9.20 -14.89 -5.55
CA SER A 226 -8.89 -14.29 -6.85
C SER A 226 -9.94 -13.27 -7.28
N ALA A 227 -11.22 -13.53 -7.02
CA ALA A 227 -12.31 -12.60 -7.29
C ALA A 227 -12.23 -11.31 -6.44
N ARG A 228 -11.53 -11.35 -5.31
CA ARG A 228 -11.23 -10.19 -4.46
C ARG A 228 -9.95 -9.45 -4.86
N GLY A 229 -9.24 -9.91 -5.87
CA GLY A 229 -7.96 -9.35 -6.30
C GLY A 229 -6.76 -9.82 -5.51
N VAL A 230 -6.91 -10.76 -4.57
CA VAL A 230 -5.80 -11.32 -3.80
C VAL A 230 -4.88 -12.13 -4.73
N VAL A 231 -3.58 -11.91 -4.62
CA VAL A 231 -2.56 -12.67 -5.34
C VAL A 231 -2.08 -13.81 -4.45
N ILE A 232 -2.23 -15.05 -4.92
CA ILE A 232 -1.78 -16.25 -4.20
C ILE A 232 -0.50 -16.74 -4.86
N VAL A 233 0.62 -16.66 -4.16
CA VAL A 233 1.94 -17.13 -4.62
C VAL A 233 2.26 -18.43 -3.92
N THR A 234 2.56 -19.49 -4.68
CA THR A 234 2.85 -20.80 -4.10
C THR A 234 4.21 -21.33 -4.57
N ALA A 235 4.91 -22.01 -3.67
CA ALA A 235 6.04 -22.86 -4.03
C ALA A 235 5.56 -24.05 -4.86
N VAL A 236 6.40 -24.55 -5.78
CA VAL A 236 6.03 -25.70 -6.61
C VAL A 236 6.31 -27.07 -5.95
N GLY A 237 7.15 -27.11 -4.89
CA GLY A 237 7.60 -28.30 -4.21
C GLY A 237 9.02 -28.74 -4.57
N ASN A 238 9.58 -29.68 -3.79
CA ASN A 238 11.02 -29.98 -3.77
C ASN A 238 11.35 -31.49 -4.04
N GLU A 239 10.47 -32.22 -4.69
CA GLU A 239 10.56 -33.64 -4.91
C GLU A 239 11.20 -34.02 -6.26
N SER A 240 11.54 -33.03 -7.10
CA SER A 240 11.98 -33.24 -8.49
C SER A 240 10.98 -34.08 -9.32
N LEU A 241 9.69 -33.78 -9.14
CA LEU A 241 8.57 -34.45 -9.80
C LEU A 241 7.73 -33.46 -10.60
N ASP A 242 6.75 -33.99 -11.36
CA ASP A 242 5.80 -33.16 -12.09
C ASP A 242 4.93 -32.36 -11.12
N ALA A 243 4.94 -31.04 -11.27
CA ALA A 243 4.24 -30.07 -10.43
C ALA A 243 2.71 -30.26 -10.42
N SER A 244 2.14 -30.87 -11.45
CA SER A 244 0.70 -31.16 -11.53
C SER A 244 0.21 -32.11 -10.42
N ARG A 245 1.13 -32.75 -9.69
CA ARG A 245 0.84 -33.65 -8.57
C ARG A 245 0.68 -32.93 -7.24
N PHE A 246 1.01 -31.64 -7.13
CA PHE A 246 1.18 -30.96 -5.86
C PHE A 246 0.21 -29.77 -5.70
N ALA A 247 -0.63 -29.81 -4.66
CA ALA A 247 -1.51 -28.73 -4.29
C ALA A 247 -0.86 -27.86 -3.17
N PRO A 248 -1.09 -26.52 -3.16
CA PRO A 248 -1.96 -25.72 -4.03
C PRO A 248 -1.34 -25.31 -5.37
N ALA A 249 -0.10 -25.69 -5.68
CA ALA A 249 0.60 -25.31 -6.91
C ALA A 249 -0.13 -25.74 -8.21
N ASN A 250 -0.88 -26.83 -8.17
CA ASN A 250 -1.69 -27.32 -9.28
C ASN A 250 -3.13 -26.78 -9.31
N CYS A 251 -3.49 -25.83 -8.42
CA CYS A 251 -4.78 -25.15 -8.45
C CYS A 251 -4.75 -24.03 -9.51
N PHE A 252 -5.81 -23.93 -10.26
CA PHE A 252 -5.92 -22.86 -11.25
C PHE A 252 -6.06 -21.49 -10.58
N GLY A 253 -5.24 -20.53 -10.98
CA GLY A 253 -5.29 -19.16 -10.46
C GLY A 253 -4.31 -18.84 -9.33
N THR A 254 -3.46 -19.79 -8.91
CA THR A 254 -2.26 -19.49 -8.13
C THR A 254 -1.13 -19.04 -9.05
N LEU A 255 -0.17 -18.27 -8.52
CA LEU A 255 1.12 -18.01 -9.16
C LEU A 255 2.14 -19.01 -8.62
N THR A 256 2.47 -19.99 -9.43
CA THR A 256 3.29 -21.12 -9.02
C THR A 256 4.76 -20.91 -9.38
N VAL A 257 5.63 -20.94 -8.36
CA VAL A 257 7.03 -20.52 -8.46
C VAL A 257 7.99 -21.70 -8.31
N GLY A 258 8.78 -21.95 -9.36
CA GLY A 258 9.90 -22.89 -9.37
C GLY A 258 11.18 -22.26 -8.82
N ALA A 259 12.16 -23.10 -8.43
CA ALA A 259 13.43 -22.66 -7.89
C ALA A 259 14.56 -22.69 -8.92
N THR A 260 15.33 -21.58 -9.00
CA THR A 260 16.61 -21.53 -9.71
C THR A 260 17.79 -21.45 -8.75
N THR A 261 18.93 -21.95 -9.21
CA THR A 261 20.25 -21.79 -8.58
C THR A 261 20.90 -20.48 -8.99
N LEU A 262 22.04 -20.15 -8.39
CA LEU A 262 22.90 -19.02 -8.81
C LEU A 262 23.28 -19.09 -10.31
N ALA A 263 23.35 -20.27 -10.89
CA ALA A 263 23.60 -20.44 -12.34
C ALA A 263 22.38 -20.12 -13.21
N GLY A 264 21.22 -19.83 -12.61
CA GLY A 264 19.96 -19.56 -13.33
C GLY A 264 19.29 -20.79 -13.93
N ASP A 265 19.79 -21.99 -13.66
CA ASP A 265 19.15 -23.24 -14.05
C ASP A 265 18.23 -23.75 -12.95
N ARG A 266 17.33 -24.68 -13.28
CA ARG A 266 16.46 -25.33 -12.31
C ARG A 266 17.27 -25.93 -11.17
N ALA A 267 16.90 -25.65 -9.94
CA ALA A 267 17.44 -26.36 -8.80
C ALA A 267 17.05 -27.84 -8.87
N SER A 268 17.99 -28.75 -8.59
CA SER A 268 17.81 -30.19 -8.80
C SER A 268 16.59 -30.77 -8.06
N TYR A 269 16.22 -30.19 -6.93
CA TYR A 269 15.06 -30.58 -6.13
C TYR A 269 13.74 -29.98 -6.67
N SER A 270 13.77 -28.84 -7.35
CA SER A 270 12.55 -28.14 -7.76
C SER A 270 11.65 -29.03 -8.61
N ASN A 271 10.37 -29.11 -8.25
CA ASN A 271 9.36 -29.69 -9.12
C ASN A 271 9.28 -28.88 -10.43
N TYR A 272 8.71 -29.48 -11.48
CA TYR A 272 8.79 -28.96 -12.83
C TYR A 272 7.51 -29.27 -13.66
N GLY A 273 7.42 -28.71 -14.83
CA GLY A 273 6.35 -29.00 -15.79
C GLY A 273 5.34 -27.85 -15.94
N SER A 274 4.22 -28.15 -16.60
CA SER A 274 3.27 -27.16 -17.09
C SER A 274 2.50 -26.38 -15.99
N ALA A 275 2.54 -26.84 -14.76
CA ALA A 275 1.95 -26.13 -13.62
C ALA A 275 2.89 -25.05 -13.02
N VAL A 276 4.15 -24.97 -13.51
CA VAL A 276 5.07 -23.91 -13.10
C VAL A 276 4.80 -22.67 -13.96
N ASP A 277 4.47 -21.54 -13.35
CA ASP A 277 4.24 -20.28 -14.07
C ASP A 277 5.55 -19.55 -14.36
N LEU A 278 6.39 -19.44 -13.36
CA LEU A 278 7.70 -18.78 -13.43
C LEU A 278 8.66 -19.39 -12.41
N SER A 279 9.93 -19.01 -12.50
CA SER A 279 10.94 -19.38 -11.52
C SER A 279 11.53 -18.15 -10.83
N ALA A 280 12.08 -18.34 -9.63
CA ALA A 280 12.81 -17.36 -8.87
C ALA A 280 14.00 -17.98 -8.15
N PRO A 281 14.97 -17.21 -7.63
CA PRO A 281 16.07 -17.74 -6.84
C PRO A 281 15.58 -18.55 -5.63
N GLY A 282 15.86 -19.84 -5.62
CA GLY A 282 15.56 -20.77 -4.53
C GLY A 282 16.80 -21.42 -3.95
N GLY A 283 17.94 -21.26 -4.62
CA GLY A 283 19.24 -21.74 -4.16
C GLY A 283 19.57 -23.17 -4.55
N ALA A 284 20.83 -23.52 -4.38
CA ALA A 284 21.31 -24.88 -4.51
C ALA A 284 21.38 -25.55 -3.12
N ALA A 285 21.28 -26.85 -3.07
CA ALA A 285 21.39 -27.64 -1.83
C ALA A 285 22.83 -27.64 -1.24
N THR A 286 23.51 -26.51 -1.31
CA THR A 286 24.85 -26.28 -0.77
C THR A 286 24.84 -24.99 0.06
N ARG A 287 25.62 -24.95 1.13
CA ARG A 287 25.64 -23.79 2.03
C ARG A 287 25.99 -22.47 1.32
N SER A 288 26.87 -22.49 0.35
CA SER A 288 27.28 -21.29 -0.42
C SER A 288 26.30 -20.89 -1.51
N GLY A 289 25.35 -21.75 -1.87
CA GLY A 289 24.36 -21.51 -2.92
C GLY A 289 22.93 -21.31 -2.38
N GLY A 290 22.73 -21.34 -1.07
CA GLY A 290 21.44 -21.14 -0.44
C GLY A 290 21.00 -19.67 -0.44
N ILE A 291 19.76 -19.43 -0.03
CA ILE A 291 19.17 -18.10 0.18
C ILE A 291 19.38 -17.71 1.64
N LEU A 292 20.06 -16.60 1.87
CA LEU A 292 20.31 -16.06 3.19
C LEU A 292 19.14 -15.17 3.63
N SER A 293 18.59 -15.45 4.81
CA SER A 293 17.48 -14.71 5.39
C SER A 293 17.50 -14.75 6.92
N THR A 294 16.49 -14.19 7.56
CA THR A 294 16.27 -14.26 9.01
C THR A 294 16.06 -15.69 9.48
N TYR A 295 16.49 -16.00 10.69
CA TYR A 295 16.44 -17.33 11.27
C TYR A 295 16.34 -17.24 12.81
N ASN A 296 16.30 -18.37 13.52
CA ASN A 296 16.40 -18.42 14.97
C ASN A 296 17.51 -19.37 15.40
N GLU A 297 18.19 -19.08 16.52
CA GLU A 297 19.30 -19.87 17.03
C GLU A 297 18.87 -21.19 17.69
N GLY A 298 17.61 -21.28 18.13
CA GLY A 298 17.08 -22.42 18.84
C GLY A 298 17.05 -23.68 17.99
N ARG A 299 17.35 -24.81 18.58
CA ARG A 299 17.24 -26.12 17.90
C ARG A 299 15.87 -26.77 18.07
N THR A 300 15.17 -26.39 19.11
CA THR A 300 13.81 -26.86 19.43
C THR A 300 12.88 -25.67 19.68
N ALA A 301 13.02 -24.98 20.79
CA ALA A 301 12.29 -23.76 21.09
C ALA A 301 13.07 -22.51 20.64
N PRO A 302 12.39 -21.36 20.37
CA PRO A 302 13.07 -20.15 19.96
C PRO A 302 13.95 -19.61 21.08
N THR A 303 15.17 -19.15 20.74
CA THR A 303 16.14 -18.61 21.70
C THR A 303 16.63 -17.21 21.35
N GLY A 304 16.94 -16.93 20.09
CA GLY A 304 17.46 -15.62 19.66
C GLY A 304 17.39 -15.42 18.17
N SER A 305 17.37 -14.16 17.75
CA SER A 305 17.43 -13.77 16.34
C SER A 305 18.75 -14.20 15.71
N ALA A 306 18.67 -14.84 14.55
CA ALA A 306 19.82 -15.29 13.77
C ALA A 306 19.59 -15.06 12.28
N TYR A 307 20.59 -15.38 11.50
CA TYR A 307 20.54 -15.40 10.03
C TYR A 307 21.04 -16.77 9.54
N GLY A 308 20.34 -17.32 8.58
CA GLY A 308 20.63 -18.66 8.07
C GLY A 308 20.38 -18.78 6.59
N THR A 309 21.01 -19.78 5.96
CA THR A 309 20.79 -20.12 4.56
C THR A 309 19.89 -21.33 4.44
N ALA A 310 18.86 -21.23 3.58
CA ALA A 310 18.01 -22.33 3.19
C ALA A 310 17.94 -22.45 1.67
N SER A 311 17.52 -23.61 1.17
CA SER A 311 17.32 -23.86 -0.25
C SER A 311 16.00 -24.60 -0.46
N GLY A 312 15.20 -24.13 -1.41
CA GLY A 312 13.90 -24.72 -1.69
C GLY A 312 13.06 -23.79 -2.58
N THR A 313 12.02 -24.32 -3.16
CA THR A 313 10.97 -23.52 -3.81
C THR A 313 10.27 -22.61 -2.81
N SER A 314 10.34 -22.98 -1.53
CA SER A 314 9.91 -22.15 -0.40
C SER A 314 10.66 -20.83 -0.29
N MET A 315 11.90 -20.74 -0.78
CA MET A 315 12.70 -19.51 -0.82
C MET A 315 12.52 -18.77 -2.15
N ALA A 316 12.08 -19.46 -3.20
CA ALA A 316 11.75 -18.87 -4.49
C ALA A 316 10.44 -18.08 -4.46
N ALA A 317 9.37 -18.64 -3.90
CA ALA A 317 8.06 -18.01 -3.79
C ALA A 317 8.08 -16.62 -3.11
N PRO A 318 8.78 -16.42 -1.96
CA PRO A 318 8.85 -15.13 -1.30
C PRO A 318 9.56 -14.04 -2.12
N HIS A 319 10.52 -14.38 -3.00
CA HIS A 319 11.10 -13.40 -3.92
C HIS A 319 10.03 -12.83 -4.89
N ALA A 320 9.17 -13.71 -5.41
CA ALA A 320 8.05 -13.27 -6.26
C ALA A 320 7.04 -12.43 -5.46
N SER A 321 6.67 -12.88 -4.26
CA SER A 321 5.76 -12.14 -3.37
C SER A 321 6.27 -10.74 -3.06
N GLY A 322 7.56 -10.59 -2.77
CA GLY A 322 8.18 -9.29 -2.50
C GLY A 322 8.19 -8.35 -3.71
N ILE A 323 8.53 -8.85 -4.91
CA ILE A 323 8.46 -8.04 -6.15
C ILE A 323 7.03 -7.57 -6.40
N LEU A 324 6.04 -8.46 -6.28
CA LEU A 324 4.64 -8.11 -6.47
C LEU A 324 4.16 -7.11 -5.42
N ALA A 325 4.63 -7.21 -4.17
CA ALA A 325 4.35 -6.22 -3.14
C ALA A 325 4.90 -4.84 -3.48
N ALA A 326 6.11 -4.76 -4.06
CA ALA A 326 6.68 -3.50 -4.51
C ALA A 326 5.86 -2.88 -5.67
N VAL A 327 5.43 -3.69 -6.65
CA VAL A 327 4.60 -3.25 -7.78
C VAL A 327 3.25 -2.73 -7.31
N LEU A 328 2.55 -3.48 -6.44
CA LEU A 328 1.24 -3.10 -5.93
C LEU A 328 1.30 -1.92 -4.95
N ALA A 329 2.45 -1.67 -4.31
CA ALA A 329 2.66 -0.44 -3.54
C ALA A 329 2.73 0.81 -4.44
N ALA A 330 3.28 0.68 -5.66
CA ALA A 330 3.29 1.77 -6.64
C ALA A 330 1.90 2.00 -7.26
N GLU A 331 1.12 0.96 -7.45
CA GLU A 331 -0.18 1.02 -8.12
C GLU A 331 -1.16 0.00 -7.49
N PRO A 332 -1.76 0.36 -6.34
CA PRO A 332 -2.62 -0.55 -5.56
C PRO A 332 -3.85 -1.05 -6.31
N ASP A 333 -4.35 -0.24 -7.24
CA ASP A 333 -5.56 -0.54 -8.02
C ASP A 333 -5.27 -1.23 -9.36
N LEU A 334 -4.02 -1.64 -9.63
CA LEU A 334 -3.68 -2.37 -10.86
C LEU A 334 -4.43 -3.71 -10.88
N PRO A 335 -5.31 -3.94 -11.90
CA PRO A 335 -6.03 -5.20 -11.98
C PRO A 335 -5.08 -6.39 -12.02
N ARG A 336 -5.44 -7.47 -11.32
CA ARG A 336 -4.60 -8.69 -11.24
C ARG A 336 -4.26 -9.26 -12.63
N SER A 337 -5.22 -9.22 -13.58
CA SER A 337 -5.00 -9.66 -14.96
C SER A 337 -3.91 -8.84 -15.66
N ASP A 338 -3.88 -7.52 -15.41
CA ASP A 338 -2.89 -6.61 -15.98
C ASP A 338 -1.53 -6.78 -15.31
N LEU A 339 -1.51 -6.98 -13.98
CA LEU A 339 -0.30 -7.33 -13.23
C LEU A 339 0.36 -8.59 -13.80
N PHE A 340 -0.41 -9.65 -14.02
CA PHE A 340 0.10 -10.91 -14.59
C PHE A 340 0.50 -10.76 -16.06
N THR A 341 -0.23 -9.97 -16.84
CA THR A 341 0.15 -9.65 -18.22
C THR A 341 1.52 -8.97 -18.27
N LEU A 342 1.73 -7.95 -17.41
CA LEU A 342 3.03 -7.30 -17.27
C LEU A 342 4.12 -8.28 -16.81
N LEU A 343 3.83 -9.07 -15.78
CA LEU A 343 4.77 -10.01 -15.19
C LEU A 343 5.26 -11.03 -16.24
N PHE A 344 4.35 -11.76 -16.87
CA PHE A 344 4.70 -12.85 -17.78
C PHE A 344 5.36 -12.38 -19.09
N ALA A 345 5.03 -11.18 -19.56
CA ALA A 345 5.68 -10.60 -20.73
C ALA A 345 7.12 -10.12 -20.45
N ASN A 346 7.53 -10.00 -19.18
CA ASN A 346 8.79 -9.35 -18.79
C ASN A 346 9.66 -10.22 -17.86
N LEU A 347 9.50 -11.51 -17.88
CA LEU A 347 10.41 -12.45 -17.21
C LEU A 347 11.79 -12.41 -17.86
N ALA A 348 12.84 -12.60 -17.08
CA ALA A 348 14.18 -12.83 -17.61
C ALA A 348 14.27 -14.23 -18.25
N PRO A 349 14.91 -14.36 -19.41
CA PRO A 349 15.07 -15.68 -20.03
C PRO A 349 16.01 -16.53 -19.20
N PHE A 350 15.80 -17.84 -19.21
CA PHE A 350 16.76 -18.76 -18.64
C PHE A 350 18.09 -18.70 -19.39
N PRO A 351 19.24 -18.85 -18.73
CA PRO A 351 20.55 -18.84 -19.38
C PRO A 351 20.64 -19.88 -20.50
N ALA A 352 21.26 -19.49 -21.61
CA ALA A 352 21.47 -20.40 -22.73
C ALA A 352 22.25 -21.65 -22.27
N GLY A 353 21.74 -22.84 -22.64
CA GLY A 353 22.33 -24.11 -22.22
C GLY A 353 21.80 -24.68 -20.90
N SER A 354 20.98 -23.93 -20.14
CA SER A 354 20.29 -24.48 -18.98
C SER A 354 19.22 -25.49 -19.37
N SER A 355 18.83 -26.37 -18.46
CA SER A 355 17.77 -27.35 -18.68
C SER A 355 16.43 -26.68 -18.96
N CYS A 356 16.16 -25.55 -18.32
CA CYS A 356 14.98 -24.73 -18.52
C CYS A 356 14.91 -24.11 -19.92
N ALA A 357 16.05 -23.63 -20.45
CA ALA A 357 16.12 -23.08 -21.81
C ALA A 357 16.03 -24.16 -22.90
N GLN A 358 16.57 -25.34 -22.62
CA GLN A 358 16.51 -26.48 -23.56
C GLN A 358 15.15 -27.15 -23.65
N THR A 359 14.33 -27.03 -22.56
CA THR A 359 13.01 -27.66 -22.48
C THR A 359 11.97 -26.60 -22.13
N PRO A 360 11.39 -25.90 -23.13
CA PRO A 360 10.38 -24.88 -22.89
C PRO A 360 9.20 -25.40 -22.06
N GLY A 361 8.79 -24.62 -21.05
CA GLY A 361 7.70 -24.99 -20.13
C GLY A 361 8.13 -25.90 -18.98
N LEU A 362 9.39 -26.35 -18.92
CA LEU A 362 9.89 -27.16 -17.79
C LEU A 362 9.90 -26.37 -16.48
N CYS A 363 10.25 -25.08 -16.53
CA CYS A 363 10.49 -24.22 -15.37
C CYS A 363 9.61 -22.95 -15.43
N GLY A 364 8.49 -22.99 -16.14
CA GLY A 364 7.66 -21.81 -16.38
C GLY A 364 8.19 -20.90 -17.51
N GLY A 365 7.70 -19.67 -17.56
CA GLY A 365 7.99 -18.71 -18.64
C GLY A 365 9.36 -18.04 -18.56
N GLY A 366 10.04 -18.08 -17.41
CA GLY A 366 11.33 -17.42 -17.17
C GLY A 366 11.57 -17.13 -15.69
N ILE A 367 12.63 -16.39 -15.41
CA ILE A 367 12.99 -15.97 -14.03
C ILE A 367 12.38 -14.60 -13.76
N ILE A 368 11.72 -14.43 -12.60
CA ILE A 368 11.18 -13.13 -12.22
C ILE A 368 12.32 -12.11 -12.02
N ASN A 369 12.13 -10.90 -12.56
CA ASN A 369 13.18 -9.87 -12.52
C ASN A 369 12.59 -8.46 -12.41
N GLY A 370 13.00 -7.71 -11.39
CA GLY A 370 12.49 -6.36 -11.11
C GLY A 370 12.88 -5.32 -12.15
N ALA A 371 14.08 -5.41 -12.74
CA ALA A 371 14.52 -4.43 -13.73
C ALA A 371 13.67 -4.51 -15.02
N ARG A 372 13.41 -5.71 -15.52
CA ARG A 372 12.59 -5.92 -16.69
C ARG A 372 11.16 -5.47 -16.48
N LEU A 373 10.61 -5.85 -15.33
CA LEU A 373 9.25 -5.48 -14.95
C LEU A 373 9.13 -3.96 -14.78
N TYR A 374 10.10 -3.30 -14.13
CA TYR A 374 10.10 -1.85 -13.98
C TYR A 374 10.23 -1.13 -15.33
N ALA A 375 11.10 -1.58 -16.22
CA ALA A 375 11.26 -0.99 -17.54
C ALA A 375 9.93 -1.04 -18.33
N ALA A 376 9.23 -2.17 -18.32
CA ALA A 376 7.92 -2.31 -18.96
C ALA A 376 6.85 -1.43 -18.30
N PHE A 377 6.83 -1.38 -16.97
CA PHE A 377 5.91 -0.55 -16.21
C PHE A 377 6.11 0.95 -16.52
N ALA A 378 7.35 1.41 -16.56
CA ALA A 378 7.70 2.79 -16.87
C ALA A 378 7.42 3.16 -18.34
N ALA A 379 7.45 2.19 -19.24
CA ALA A 379 7.17 2.38 -20.67
C ALA A 379 5.66 2.45 -21.01
N ARG A 380 4.76 2.24 -20.05
CA ARG A 380 3.32 2.33 -20.28
C ARG A 380 2.92 3.71 -20.78
N THR A 381 1.97 3.77 -21.70
CA THR A 381 1.51 5.02 -22.29
C THR A 381 0.80 5.89 -21.26
N ALA A 382 1.20 7.15 -21.16
CA ALA A 382 0.45 8.13 -20.37
C ALA A 382 -0.88 8.44 -21.08
N PRO A 383 -2.03 8.41 -20.38
CA PRO A 383 -3.32 8.73 -20.98
C PRO A 383 -3.41 10.20 -21.35
N LEU A 384 -4.08 10.50 -22.45
CA LEU A 384 -4.37 11.88 -22.87
C LEU A 384 -5.54 12.41 -22.02
N LEU A 385 -5.24 13.39 -21.17
CA LEU A 385 -6.22 14.02 -20.28
C LEU A 385 -6.64 15.37 -20.85
N THR A 386 -7.95 15.63 -20.94
CA THR A 386 -8.49 16.96 -21.19
C THR A 386 -9.54 17.28 -20.14
N GLN A 387 -9.63 18.57 -19.79
CA GLN A 387 -10.65 19.04 -18.84
C GLN A 387 -11.18 20.42 -19.25
N SER A 388 -12.44 20.65 -18.92
CA SER A 388 -13.07 21.96 -19.04
C SER A 388 -13.80 22.26 -17.74
N ALA A 389 -13.35 23.31 -17.04
CA ALA A 389 -13.95 23.76 -15.79
C ALA A 389 -13.66 25.26 -15.61
N PRO A 390 -14.51 26.04 -14.92
CA PRO A 390 -14.16 27.38 -14.51
C PRO A 390 -13.06 27.35 -13.45
N THR A 391 -12.19 28.33 -13.44
CA THR A 391 -11.17 28.49 -12.38
C THR A 391 -11.78 29.02 -11.07
N GLU A 392 -12.90 29.75 -11.19
CA GLU A 392 -13.59 30.39 -10.08
C GLU A 392 -15.12 30.34 -10.29
N LEU A 393 -15.89 30.18 -9.22
CA LEU A 393 -17.35 30.14 -9.25
C LEU A 393 -17.92 30.85 -8.03
N ALA A 394 -18.78 31.83 -8.25
CA ALA A 394 -19.43 32.59 -7.16
C ALA A 394 -20.41 31.66 -6.40
N ILE A 395 -20.59 31.88 -5.09
CA ILE A 395 -21.58 31.15 -4.28
C ILE A 395 -22.98 31.28 -4.90
N GLY A 396 -23.68 30.16 -5.07
CA GLY A 396 -24.98 30.07 -5.72
C GLY A 396 -24.94 29.95 -7.26
N ALA A 397 -23.78 30.15 -7.89
CA ALA A 397 -23.62 29.96 -9.33
C ALA A 397 -23.39 28.49 -9.70
N SER A 398 -23.78 28.12 -10.92
CA SER A 398 -23.54 26.80 -11.49
C SER A 398 -22.78 26.94 -12.80
N ALA A 399 -21.91 25.96 -13.09
CA ALA A 399 -21.17 25.90 -14.34
C ALA A 399 -20.95 24.45 -14.78
N PRO A 400 -20.86 24.17 -16.09
CA PRO A 400 -20.52 22.86 -16.60
C PRO A 400 -19.06 22.51 -16.28
N VAL A 401 -18.84 21.25 -15.95
CA VAL A 401 -17.51 20.66 -15.75
C VAL A 401 -17.45 19.34 -16.49
N SER A 402 -16.41 19.15 -17.27
CA SER A 402 -16.18 17.90 -18.00
C SER A 402 -14.70 17.54 -17.97
N ALA A 403 -14.43 16.24 -18.07
CA ALA A 403 -13.10 15.71 -18.31
C ALA A 403 -13.19 14.56 -19.29
N THR A 404 -12.13 14.34 -20.06
CA THR A 404 -11.99 13.15 -20.89
C THR A 404 -10.64 12.49 -20.63
N VAL A 405 -10.62 11.17 -20.81
CA VAL A 405 -9.44 10.32 -20.78
C VAL A 405 -9.40 9.57 -22.11
N ASP A 406 -8.36 9.78 -22.89
CA ASP A 406 -8.21 9.22 -24.23
C ASP A 406 -9.44 9.49 -25.14
N GLY A 407 -10.00 10.70 -25.04
CA GLY A 407 -11.18 11.13 -25.80
C GLY A 407 -12.53 10.64 -25.24
N SER A 408 -12.54 9.72 -24.29
CA SER A 408 -13.77 9.23 -23.64
C SER A 408 -14.11 10.06 -22.40
N ALA A 409 -15.41 10.29 -22.15
CA ALA A 409 -15.86 11.04 -20.96
C ALA A 409 -15.41 10.33 -19.66
N ALA A 410 -14.77 11.08 -18.76
CA ALA A 410 -14.37 10.58 -17.45
C ALA A 410 -15.51 10.77 -16.43
N ALA A 411 -15.74 9.78 -15.60
CA ALA A 411 -16.63 9.92 -14.45
C ALA A 411 -15.94 10.79 -13.38
N LEU A 412 -16.62 11.89 -13.00
CA LEU A 412 -16.13 12.81 -11.98
C LEU A 412 -16.82 12.54 -10.65
N THR A 413 -16.04 12.44 -9.59
CA THR A 413 -16.52 12.29 -8.21
C THR A 413 -16.22 13.57 -7.43
N LEU A 414 -17.21 14.08 -6.69
CA LEU A 414 -17.04 15.25 -5.84
C LEU A 414 -16.42 14.85 -4.50
N THR A 415 -15.30 15.47 -4.14
CA THR A 415 -14.59 15.20 -2.88
C THR A 415 -14.84 16.26 -1.79
N THR A 416 -15.47 17.39 -2.14
CA THR A 416 -15.76 18.50 -1.22
C THR A 416 -17.25 18.89 -1.19
N PRO A 417 -18.16 18.00 -0.73
CA PRO A 417 -19.62 18.22 -0.81
C PRO A 417 -20.13 19.37 0.08
N THR A 418 -19.35 19.86 1.03
CA THR A 418 -19.68 21.03 1.84
C THR A 418 -19.41 22.36 1.12
N ILE A 419 -18.61 22.35 0.07
CA ILE A 419 -18.22 23.55 -0.70
C ILE A 419 -19.05 23.67 -1.97
N CYS A 420 -19.38 22.55 -2.60
CA CYS A 420 -20.14 22.50 -3.85
C CYS A 420 -20.98 21.23 -3.95
N SER A 421 -21.93 21.21 -4.89
CA SER A 421 -22.62 20.01 -5.35
C SER A 421 -22.26 19.74 -6.80
N TYR A 422 -22.34 18.45 -7.22
CA TYR A 422 -22.10 18.05 -8.60
C TYR A 422 -23.20 17.10 -9.06
N SER A 423 -23.82 17.43 -10.17
CA SER A 423 -24.88 16.61 -10.78
C SER A 423 -25.01 16.92 -12.26
N GLY A 424 -25.23 15.90 -13.08
CA GLY A 424 -25.50 16.05 -14.52
C GLY A 424 -24.41 16.81 -15.29
N GLY A 425 -23.12 16.67 -14.89
CA GLY A 425 -22.00 17.36 -15.53
C GLY A 425 -21.89 18.84 -15.15
N SER A 426 -22.62 19.30 -14.13
CA SER A 426 -22.58 20.69 -13.65
C SER A 426 -22.23 20.76 -12.17
N VAL A 427 -21.37 21.69 -11.80
CA VAL A 427 -21.02 22.00 -10.43
C VAL A 427 -21.74 23.27 -9.98
N THR A 428 -22.27 23.27 -8.74
CA THR A 428 -22.90 24.44 -8.11
C THR A 428 -22.15 24.77 -6.82
N ALA A 429 -21.70 26.02 -6.69
CA ALA A 429 -20.99 26.48 -5.50
C ALA A 429 -21.98 26.72 -4.34
N ILE A 430 -21.70 26.17 -3.16
CA ILE A 430 -22.52 26.24 -1.94
C ILE A 430 -21.89 27.16 -0.89
N ALA A 431 -20.60 27.02 -0.69
CA ALA A 431 -19.86 27.76 0.32
C ALA A 431 -18.47 28.15 -0.20
N SER A 432 -17.82 29.12 0.47
CA SER A 432 -16.46 29.52 0.11
C SER A 432 -15.44 28.43 0.40
N GLY A 433 -14.46 28.26 -0.48
CA GLY A 433 -13.42 27.26 -0.37
C GLY A 433 -12.97 26.68 -1.70
N SER A 434 -12.35 25.51 -1.68
CA SER A 434 -11.96 24.80 -2.89
C SER A 434 -12.96 23.70 -3.18
N CYS A 435 -13.65 23.82 -4.30
CA CYS A 435 -14.50 22.77 -4.85
C CYS A 435 -13.64 21.82 -5.68
N ILE A 436 -13.58 20.56 -5.27
CA ILE A 436 -12.68 19.57 -5.86
C ILE A 436 -13.49 18.42 -6.43
N LEU A 437 -13.30 18.16 -7.74
CA LEU A 437 -13.76 16.95 -8.41
C LEU A 437 -12.55 16.13 -8.81
N GLN A 438 -12.68 14.83 -8.76
CA GLN A 438 -11.64 13.87 -9.08
C GLN A 438 -12.16 12.82 -10.06
N ALA A 439 -11.35 12.46 -11.04
CA ALA A 439 -11.54 11.28 -11.87
C ALA A 439 -10.34 10.35 -11.68
N THR A 440 -10.62 9.11 -11.29
CA THR A 440 -9.60 8.07 -11.17
C THR A 440 -9.90 6.95 -12.17
N ARG A 441 -8.85 6.34 -12.70
CA ARG A 441 -8.93 5.11 -13.49
C ARG A 441 -7.70 4.27 -13.14
N PRO A 442 -7.85 3.01 -12.73
CA PRO A 442 -6.73 2.12 -12.58
C PRO A 442 -5.88 2.06 -13.84
N GLY A 443 -4.59 1.84 -13.69
CA GLY A 443 -3.71 1.54 -14.80
C GLY A 443 -4.04 0.19 -15.42
N SER A 444 -3.38 -0.11 -16.53
CA SER A 444 -3.43 -1.41 -17.18
C SER A 444 -2.01 -1.87 -17.55
N ALA A 445 -1.89 -3.02 -18.17
CA ALA A 445 -0.61 -3.53 -18.66
C ALA A 445 0.09 -2.57 -19.65
N THR A 446 -0.67 -1.72 -20.34
CA THR A 446 -0.15 -0.84 -21.39
C THR A 446 -0.35 0.65 -21.14
N VAL A 447 -1.18 1.03 -20.17
CA VAL A 447 -1.56 2.43 -19.90
C VAL A 447 -1.37 2.76 -18.44
N GLN A 448 -0.82 3.94 -18.15
CA GLN A 448 -0.66 4.44 -16.79
C GLN A 448 -2.00 4.76 -16.13
N PRO A 449 -2.11 4.77 -14.80
CA PRO A 449 -3.33 5.15 -14.09
C PRO A 449 -3.67 6.63 -14.31
N VAL A 450 -4.91 6.97 -14.05
CA VAL A 450 -5.39 8.35 -14.08
C VAL A 450 -5.76 8.78 -12.67
N ASP A 451 -5.21 9.90 -12.25
CA ASP A 451 -5.66 10.69 -11.10
C ASP A 451 -5.77 12.16 -11.53
N LEU A 452 -6.93 12.50 -12.11
CA LEU A 452 -7.22 13.86 -12.55
C LEU A 452 -7.98 14.61 -11.46
N ARG A 453 -7.39 15.69 -10.97
CA ARG A 453 -7.99 16.56 -9.96
C ARG A 453 -8.35 17.92 -10.57
N ILE A 454 -9.65 18.28 -10.55
CA ILE A 454 -10.17 19.57 -10.99
C ILE A 454 -10.47 20.40 -9.74
N THR A 455 -9.85 21.57 -9.61
CA THR A 455 -10.07 22.46 -8.48
C THR A 455 -10.69 23.76 -8.97
N ILE A 456 -11.82 24.13 -8.39
CA ILE A 456 -12.55 25.38 -8.66
C ILE A 456 -12.55 26.21 -7.38
N THR A 457 -12.04 27.43 -7.44
CA THR A 457 -12.06 28.35 -6.30
C THR A 457 -13.46 28.94 -6.13
N VAL A 458 -14.01 28.85 -4.92
CA VAL A 458 -15.27 29.52 -4.57
C VAL A 458 -14.94 30.66 -3.59
N PRO A 459 -14.88 31.91 -4.06
CA PRO A 459 -14.62 33.06 -3.19
C PRO A 459 -15.81 33.32 -2.27
N GLY A 460 -15.55 33.71 -1.02
CA GLY A 460 -16.60 34.21 -0.13
C GLY A 460 -17.10 35.55 -0.58
N ASN A 461 -18.39 35.81 -0.46
CA ASN A 461 -19.00 37.10 -0.70
C ASN A 461 -18.30 38.18 0.16
N VAL A 462 -18.04 39.33 -0.41
CA VAL A 462 -17.45 40.45 0.36
C VAL A 462 -18.55 41.07 1.25
N PRO A 463 -18.48 40.93 2.59
CA PRO A 463 -19.52 41.44 3.45
C PRO A 463 -19.46 42.98 3.50
N THR A 464 -20.60 43.63 3.65
CA THR A 464 -20.62 45.01 4.12
C THR A 464 -20.13 45.07 5.56
N LEU A 465 -19.36 46.06 5.92
CA LEU A 465 -18.91 46.26 7.30
C LEU A 465 -18.79 47.77 7.56
N SER A 466 -19.50 48.24 8.55
CA SER A 466 -19.42 49.62 8.98
C SER A 466 -19.34 49.72 10.51
N LEU A 467 -18.71 50.80 10.96
CA LEU A 467 -18.62 51.13 12.39
C LEU A 467 -19.07 52.57 12.57
N THR A 468 -20.14 52.79 13.33
CA THR A 468 -20.64 54.11 13.66
C THR A 468 -20.09 54.53 15.02
N LEU A 469 -19.40 55.66 15.04
CA LEU A 469 -18.88 56.33 16.22
C LEU A 469 -19.39 57.77 16.25
N PRO A 470 -19.55 58.40 17.42
CA PRO A 470 -19.89 59.83 17.50
C PRO A 470 -18.76 60.69 16.93
N ALA A 471 -19.06 61.88 16.42
CA ALA A 471 -18.09 62.80 15.83
C ALA A 471 -16.92 63.16 16.78
N ARG A 472 -17.19 63.15 18.08
CA ARG A 472 -16.19 63.32 19.15
C ARG A 472 -16.49 62.42 20.31
N LEU A 473 -15.44 61.94 21.00
CA LEU A 473 -15.53 61.08 22.19
C LEU A 473 -14.96 61.86 23.38
N LYS A 474 -15.80 62.17 24.39
CA LYS A 474 -15.30 62.80 25.63
C LYS A 474 -14.48 61.81 26.44
N VAL A 475 -13.34 62.26 27.01
CA VAL A 475 -12.51 61.46 27.93
C VAL A 475 -13.37 61.00 29.10
N SER A 476 -13.13 59.79 29.56
CA SER A 476 -13.87 59.06 30.62
C SER A 476 -15.28 58.58 30.23
N ARG A 477 -15.90 59.09 29.16
CA ARG A 477 -17.21 58.62 28.71
C ARG A 477 -17.08 57.22 28.06
N ARG A 478 -18.03 56.34 28.38
CA ARG A 478 -18.18 55.03 27.74
C ARG A 478 -19.29 55.10 26.70
N ILE A 479 -19.06 54.53 25.54
CA ILE A 479 -20.06 54.39 24.48
C ILE A 479 -20.07 52.93 23.99
N THR A 480 -21.19 52.51 23.42
CA THR A 480 -21.25 51.24 22.69
C THR A 480 -21.12 51.57 21.19
N PRO A 481 -20.03 51.15 20.54
CA PRO A 481 -19.91 51.29 19.09
C PRO A 481 -20.99 50.47 18.39
N THR A 482 -21.61 51.05 17.33
CA THR A 482 -22.58 50.27 16.53
C THR A 482 -21.86 49.71 15.32
N VAL A 483 -21.80 48.36 15.24
CA VAL A 483 -21.29 47.63 14.09
C VAL A 483 -22.48 47.16 13.26
N SER A 484 -22.43 47.39 11.96
CA SER A 484 -23.39 46.88 11.00
C SER A 484 -22.67 46.08 9.93
N THR A 485 -23.15 44.86 9.66
CA THR A 485 -22.55 43.94 8.69
C THR A 485 -23.62 43.12 8.01
N SER A 486 -23.35 42.68 6.78
CA SER A 486 -24.14 41.65 6.08
C SER A 486 -23.64 40.23 6.33
N SER A 487 -22.52 40.04 7.05
CA SER A 487 -21.98 38.74 7.40
C SER A 487 -22.72 38.14 8.60
N ASP A 488 -22.82 36.83 8.63
CA ASP A 488 -23.26 36.01 9.76
C ASP A 488 -22.15 35.81 10.83
N GLY A 489 -20.93 36.26 10.52
CA GLY A 489 -19.78 36.20 11.44
C GLY A 489 -19.87 37.24 12.57
N VAL A 490 -19.38 36.87 13.75
CA VAL A 490 -19.33 37.76 14.91
C VAL A 490 -18.17 38.74 14.79
N ALA A 491 -18.51 40.04 14.73
CA ALA A 491 -17.53 41.11 14.63
C ALA A 491 -16.77 41.32 15.96
N THR A 492 -15.45 41.42 15.88
CA THR A 492 -14.58 41.80 17.00
C THR A 492 -14.19 43.26 16.91
N VAL A 493 -14.34 44.01 18.00
CA VAL A 493 -13.98 45.44 18.07
C VAL A 493 -12.77 45.61 18.98
N THR A 494 -11.69 46.23 18.47
CA THR A 494 -10.45 46.43 19.22
C THR A 494 -9.94 47.87 19.07
N SER A 495 -9.20 48.37 20.06
CA SER A 495 -8.51 49.64 19.95
C SER A 495 -7.10 49.47 19.38
N ARG A 496 -6.76 50.28 18.38
CA ARG A 496 -5.39 50.37 17.81
C ARG A 496 -4.56 51.49 18.46
N THR A 497 -5.19 52.27 19.35
CA THR A 497 -4.54 53.32 20.12
C THR A 497 -4.87 53.21 21.60
N PRO A 498 -4.38 52.14 22.30
CA PRO A 498 -4.77 51.84 23.67
C PRO A 498 -4.37 52.90 24.69
N LYS A 499 -3.43 53.79 24.35
CA LYS A 499 -3.05 54.97 25.17
C LYS A 499 -4.08 56.10 25.08
N VAL A 500 -4.98 56.09 24.08
CA VAL A 500 -6.02 57.13 23.88
C VAL A 500 -7.39 56.56 24.19
N CYS A 501 -7.67 55.33 23.80
CA CYS A 501 -8.96 54.68 24.05
C CYS A 501 -8.82 53.19 24.20
N VAL A 502 -9.69 52.58 24.99
CA VAL A 502 -9.74 51.13 25.26
C VAL A 502 -11.12 50.57 24.99
N VAL A 503 -11.19 49.35 24.49
CA VAL A 503 -12.42 48.57 24.36
C VAL A 503 -12.44 47.56 25.51
N GLY A 504 -13.46 47.60 26.33
CA GLY A 504 -13.62 46.67 27.44
C GLY A 504 -14.16 45.29 26.99
N ALA A 505 -14.11 44.29 27.86
CA ALA A 505 -14.60 42.94 27.57
C ALA A 505 -16.10 42.90 27.16
N ASN A 506 -16.88 43.90 27.54
CA ASN A 506 -18.28 44.06 27.16
C ASN A 506 -18.47 44.84 25.85
N GLY A 507 -17.42 45.03 25.04
CA GLY A 507 -17.46 45.76 23.74
C GLY A 507 -17.59 47.30 23.87
N ARG A 508 -17.63 47.88 25.09
CA ARG A 508 -17.76 49.33 25.27
C ARG A 508 -16.44 50.05 25.06
N LEU A 509 -16.46 51.08 24.21
CA LEU A 509 -15.32 51.94 23.96
C LEU A 509 -15.28 53.10 24.99
N ARG A 510 -14.11 53.33 25.58
CA ARG A 510 -13.85 54.46 26.50
C ARG A 510 -12.61 55.23 26.08
N ALA A 511 -12.70 56.53 25.92
CA ALA A 511 -11.52 57.38 25.80
C ALA A 511 -10.88 57.57 27.20
N ILE A 512 -9.56 57.41 27.25
CA ILE A 512 -8.75 57.54 28.48
C ILE A 512 -7.80 58.73 28.41
N ALA A 513 -7.53 59.25 27.20
CA ALA A 513 -6.76 60.46 26.97
C ALA A 513 -7.27 61.20 25.73
N SER A 514 -6.96 62.51 25.61
CA SER A 514 -7.22 63.27 24.40
C SER A 514 -6.28 62.82 23.27
N GLY A 515 -6.80 62.80 22.03
CA GLY A 515 -6.03 62.34 20.87
C GLY A 515 -6.90 61.66 19.81
N THR A 516 -6.30 61.03 18.85
CA THR A 516 -7.01 60.24 17.83
C THR A 516 -7.19 58.79 18.32
N CYS A 517 -8.42 58.40 18.59
CA CYS A 517 -8.80 57.04 18.91
C CYS A 517 -9.05 56.26 17.59
N LYS A 518 -8.26 55.25 17.32
CA LYS A 518 -8.43 54.34 16.17
C LYS A 518 -9.04 53.05 16.63
N VAL A 519 -10.22 52.73 16.13
CA VAL A 519 -10.97 51.49 16.45
C VAL A 519 -10.99 50.62 15.21
N ARG A 520 -10.56 49.34 15.38
CA ARG A 520 -10.61 48.31 14.36
C ARG A 520 -11.80 47.38 14.62
N VAL A 521 -12.50 47.06 13.56
CA VAL A 521 -13.49 45.98 13.53
C VAL A 521 -13.00 44.93 12.58
N GLU A 522 -13.02 43.70 13.02
CA GLU A 522 -12.63 42.51 12.24
C GLU A 522 -13.80 41.52 12.20
N LEU A 523 -14.11 41.07 11.00
CA LEU A 523 -15.02 39.95 10.74
C LEU A 523 -14.19 38.76 10.31
N PRO A 524 -14.34 37.58 10.94
CA PRO A 524 -13.75 36.36 10.44
C PRO A 524 -14.41 35.94 9.11
N ALA A 525 -13.72 35.09 8.34
CA ALA A 525 -14.35 34.39 7.22
C ALA A 525 -15.42 33.44 7.74
N THR A 526 -16.49 33.27 6.97
CA THR A 526 -17.55 32.26 7.21
C THR A 526 -17.76 31.43 5.93
N ALA A 527 -18.67 30.48 5.97
CA ALA A 527 -19.00 29.67 4.79
C ALA A 527 -19.52 30.51 3.61
N GLN A 528 -20.10 31.68 3.88
CA GLN A 528 -20.73 32.56 2.89
C GLN A 528 -19.92 33.84 2.59
N PHE A 529 -19.11 34.28 3.53
CA PHE A 529 -18.45 35.58 3.46
C PHE A 529 -16.95 35.52 3.68
N ALA A 530 -16.21 36.30 2.91
CA ALA A 530 -14.79 36.52 3.11
C ALA A 530 -14.52 37.32 4.40
N ALA A 531 -13.35 37.12 5.01
CA ALA A 531 -12.93 37.94 6.14
C ALA A 531 -12.84 39.43 5.72
N ARG A 532 -13.30 40.34 6.59
CA ARG A 532 -13.20 41.77 6.35
C ARG A 532 -12.74 42.52 7.59
N ARG A 533 -11.97 43.58 7.38
CA ARG A 533 -11.58 44.49 8.47
C ARG A 533 -11.64 45.94 8.03
N ILE A 534 -12.05 46.80 8.95
CA ILE A 534 -12.02 48.26 8.79
C ILE A 534 -11.40 48.93 10.02
N THR A 535 -10.90 50.13 9.85
CA THR A 535 -10.42 50.96 10.97
C THR A 535 -11.04 52.32 10.86
N VAL A 536 -11.74 52.78 11.89
CA VAL A 536 -12.38 54.08 11.99
C VAL A 536 -11.67 54.91 13.05
N SER A 537 -11.50 56.18 12.79
CA SER A 537 -10.86 57.13 13.71
C SER A 537 -11.89 58.12 14.26
N VAL A 538 -11.83 58.40 15.56
CA VAL A 538 -12.62 59.42 16.24
C VAL A 538 -11.72 60.27 17.13
N ARG A 539 -11.99 61.59 17.19
CA ARG A 539 -11.21 62.49 18.04
C ARG A 539 -11.71 62.40 19.49
N ALA A 540 -10.81 62.05 20.40
CA ALA A 540 -11.07 62.12 21.85
C ALA A 540 -10.69 63.49 22.38
N THR A 541 -11.60 64.11 23.12
CA THR A 541 -11.44 65.45 23.68
C THR A 541 -11.74 65.42 25.18
N ARG A 542 -11.15 66.36 25.92
CA ARG A 542 -11.49 66.57 27.33
C ARG A 542 -12.92 67.05 27.52
#